data_707521b45d3fa56f2f9e47c74516555d
#
_entry.id   707521b45d3fa56f2f9e47c74516555d
#
_cell.length_a   1.000
_cell.length_b   1.000
_cell.length_c   1.000
_cell.angle_alpha   90.00
_cell.angle_beta   90.00
_cell.angle_gamma   90.00
#
_symmetry.space_group_name_H-M   'P 1'
#
loop_
_entity.id
_entity.type
_entity.pdbx_description
1 polymer ?
#
loop_
_entity_poly.entity_id
_entity_poly.type
_entity_poly.pdbx_seq_one_letter_code
_entity_poly.pdbx_strand_id
1 'polypeptide(L)'
;MRIDAPKEILSLPNLKLAVIGHVEWVTFLKVDQLPLAGQISHAKDCFEEAAGGAAVAAVQMARLINNPVDLITSLGKDNYGEKCYERLTKLGLNLKVAWREKPTRKGISLISKDGERAITVIGERLQPIGSDNLPWSDLKNYDGVFITATDKEGIRFARKARFLSATPRTGQQTLKDSKVKLNALIGSGLDPGEKINYEELEPKPDIYISTKGESGGTIFPENIKYKPITPSSKAVSYTHLTLPTKA
;
A
#
# COMPACT_ATOMS: atom_id res chain seq x y z
N MET A 1 5.90 -22.03 2.95
CA MET A 1 6.18 -22.34 1.53
C MET A 1 6.72 -21.06 0.91
N ARG A 2 8.01 -21.00 0.54
CA ARG A 2 8.55 -19.89 -0.24
C ARG A 2 7.82 -19.91 -1.58
N ILE A 3 7.16 -18.82 -1.93
CA ILE A 3 6.87 -18.57 -3.34
C ILE A 3 8.24 -18.19 -3.89
N ASP A 4 8.90 -19.12 -4.56
CA ASP A 4 10.11 -18.77 -5.30
C ASP A 4 9.68 -17.73 -6.33
N ALA A 5 10.20 -16.51 -6.17
CA ALA A 5 10.03 -15.51 -7.20
C ALA A 5 10.57 -16.11 -8.53
N PRO A 6 9.91 -15.87 -9.66
CA PRO A 6 10.42 -16.34 -10.93
C PRO A 6 11.90 -15.96 -11.05
N LYS A 7 12.75 -16.90 -11.46
CA LYS A 7 14.21 -16.68 -11.56
C LYS A 7 14.59 -15.43 -12.37
N GLU A 8 13.72 -14.99 -13.26
CA GLU A 8 13.87 -13.78 -14.07
C GLU A 8 13.73 -12.48 -13.25
N ILE A 9 12.98 -12.49 -12.14
CA ILE A 9 12.87 -11.31 -11.24
C ILE A 9 14.16 -11.13 -10.42
N LEU A 10 14.88 -12.21 -10.13
CA LEU A 10 16.17 -12.18 -9.41
C LEU A 10 17.31 -11.54 -10.22
N SER A 11 17.12 -11.32 -11.51
CA SER A 11 18.07 -10.66 -12.41
C SER A 11 17.72 -9.19 -12.70
N LEU A 12 16.69 -8.63 -12.06
CA LEU A 12 16.38 -7.20 -12.24
C LEU A 12 17.55 -6.35 -11.74
N PRO A 13 17.94 -5.32 -12.50
CA PRO A 13 18.99 -4.41 -12.09
C PRO A 13 18.61 -3.75 -10.76
N ASN A 14 19.59 -3.24 -10.02
CA ASN A 14 19.40 -2.53 -8.77
C ASN A 14 18.48 -1.32 -8.96
N LEU A 15 17.17 -1.56 -8.93
CA LEU A 15 16.16 -0.53 -9.08
C LEU A 15 16.08 0.31 -7.80
N LYS A 16 16.14 1.62 -7.95
CA LYS A 16 15.86 2.55 -6.87
C LYS A 16 14.38 2.87 -6.84
N LEU A 17 13.65 2.31 -5.87
CA LEU A 17 12.21 2.44 -5.74
C LEU A 17 11.82 3.20 -4.47
N ALA A 18 10.73 3.95 -4.55
CA ALA A 18 10.09 4.56 -3.39
C ALA A 18 8.58 4.31 -3.37
N VAL A 19 8.05 4.25 -2.16
CA VAL A 19 6.60 4.27 -1.91
C VAL A 19 6.27 5.50 -1.07
N ILE A 20 5.22 6.23 -1.49
CA ILE A 20 4.75 7.43 -0.79
C ILE A 20 3.34 7.17 -0.26
N GLY A 21 3.13 7.35 1.05
CA GLY A 21 1.78 7.23 1.57
C GLY A 21 1.69 7.02 3.08
N HIS A 22 0.51 6.56 3.50
CA HIS A 22 0.19 6.43 4.91
C HIS A 22 0.63 5.09 5.49
N VAL A 23 0.95 5.15 6.78
CA VAL A 23 1.23 4.01 7.65
C VAL A 23 0.29 4.08 8.84
N GLU A 24 -0.09 2.94 9.37
CA GLU A 24 -0.94 2.81 10.55
C GLU A 24 -0.51 1.61 11.39
N TRP A 25 -0.81 1.62 12.69
CA TRP A 25 -0.60 0.48 13.58
C TRP A 25 -1.88 -0.33 13.67
N VAL A 26 -1.84 -1.62 13.30
CA VAL A 26 -3.04 -2.45 13.19
C VAL A 26 -2.96 -3.64 14.12
N THR A 27 -4.03 -3.83 14.90
CA THR A 27 -4.29 -5.06 15.66
C THR A 27 -5.10 -6.01 14.79
N PHE A 28 -4.58 -7.19 14.54
CA PHE A 28 -5.22 -8.26 13.78
C PHE A 28 -5.77 -9.31 14.74
N LEU A 29 -7.06 -9.60 14.58
CA LEU A 29 -7.80 -10.55 15.40
C LEU A 29 -8.32 -11.68 14.49
N LYS A 30 -7.85 -12.91 14.72
CA LYS A 30 -8.40 -14.07 14.00
C LYS A 30 -9.63 -14.59 14.73
N VAL A 31 -10.75 -14.62 14.05
CA VAL A 31 -12.04 -15.07 14.54
C VAL A 31 -12.60 -16.22 13.70
N ASP A 32 -13.53 -16.99 14.23
CA ASP A 32 -14.19 -18.03 13.45
C ASP A 32 -15.06 -17.44 12.34
N GLN A 33 -15.86 -16.44 12.69
CA GLN A 33 -16.75 -15.69 11.80
C GLN A 33 -16.71 -14.22 12.19
N LEU A 34 -16.95 -13.33 11.23
CA LEU A 34 -17.14 -11.92 11.53
C LEU A 34 -18.41 -11.76 12.36
N PRO A 35 -18.37 -11.06 13.53
CA PRO A 35 -19.51 -10.94 14.40
C PRO A 35 -20.63 -10.09 13.76
N LEU A 36 -21.85 -10.55 13.94
CA LEU A 36 -23.05 -9.76 13.64
C LEU A 36 -23.40 -8.83 14.80
N ALA A 37 -24.30 -7.87 14.56
CA ALA A 37 -24.77 -6.98 15.60
C ALA A 37 -25.34 -7.77 16.78
N GLY A 38 -24.95 -7.43 18.01
CA GLY A 38 -25.35 -8.11 19.24
C GLY A 38 -24.58 -9.39 19.60
N GLN A 39 -23.66 -9.85 18.74
CA GLN A 39 -22.84 -11.03 19.02
C GLN A 39 -21.53 -10.67 19.71
N ILE A 40 -21.10 -11.51 20.66
CA ILE A 40 -19.77 -11.51 21.24
C ILE A 40 -18.92 -12.54 20.47
N SER A 41 -17.80 -12.10 19.94
CA SER A 41 -16.84 -12.96 19.24
C SER A 41 -15.55 -13.05 20.05
N HIS A 42 -14.97 -14.26 20.11
CA HIS A 42 -13.69 -14.50 20.76
C HIS A 42 -12.59 -14.68 19.71
N ALA A 43 -11.54 -13.86 19.81
CA ALA A 43 -10.39 -14.00 18.94
C ALA A 43 -9.58 -15.24 19.36
N LYS A 44 -9.22 -16.09 18.39
CA LYS A 44 -8.35 -17.27 18.58
C LYS A 44 -6.87 -16.90 18.58
N ASP A 45 -6.54 -15.80 17.96
CA ASP A 45 -5.17 -15.30 17.82
C ASP A 45 -5.22 -13.79 17.66
N CYS A 46 -4.21 -13.11 18.17
CA CYS A 46 -4.08 -11.66 18.13
C CYS A 46 -2.62 -11.29 17.89
N PHE A 47 -2.39 -10.43 16.93
CA PHE A 47 -1.07 -9.84 16.71
C PHE A 47 -1.19 -8.40 16.24
N GLU A 48 -0.11 -7.64 16.43
CA GLU A 48 -0.04 -6.25 15.98
C GLU A 48 1.06 -6.09 14.94
N GLU A 49 0.83 -5.21 13.97
CA GLU A 49 1.80 -4.95 12.91
C GLU A 49 1.67 -3.53 12.35
N ALA A 50 2.80 -2.98 11.88
CA ALA A 50 2.80 -1.78 11.05
C ALA A 50 2.17 -2.11 9.68
N ALA A 51 1.10 -1.41 9.33
CA ALA A 51 0.33 -1.64 8.11
C ALA A 51 -0.02 -0.30 7.42
N GLY A 52 -1.08 -0.31 6.63
CA GLY A 52 -1.44 0.81 5.75
C GLY A 52 -0.91 0.59 4.33
N GLY A 53 -1.54 1.25 3.39
CA GLY A 53 -1.27 1.00 1.96
C GLY A 53 0.19 1.16 1.55
N ALA A 54 0.87 2.16 2.13
CA ALA A 54 2.28 2.40 1.80
C ALA A 54 3.21 1.36 2.44
N ALA A 55 2.99 1.01 3.71
CA ALA A 55 3.81 0.02 4.40
C ALA A 55 3.75 -1.34 3.69
N VAL A 56 2.52 -1.81 3.38
CA VAL A 56 2.31 -3.08 2.69
C VAL A 56 3.01 -3.09 1.33
N ALA A 57 2.80 -2.05 0.53
CA ALA A 57 3.40 -1.95 -0.80
C ALA A 57 4.95 -1.92 -0.74
N ALA A 58 5.52 -1.11 0.16
CA ALA A 58 6.96 -0.97 0.28
C ALA A 58 7.64 -2.28 0.71
N VAL A 59 7.07 -2.97 1.71
CA VAL A 59 7.61 -4.27 2.17
C VAL A 59 7.53 -5.32 1.07
N GLN A 60 6.41 -5.38 0.32
CA GLN A 60 6.29 -6.33 -0.78
C GLN A 60 7.26 -6.02 -1.92
N MET A 61 7.41 -4.75 -2.28
CA MET A 61 8.39 -4.34 -3.29
C MET A 61 9.81 -4.71 -2.88
N ALA A 62 10.21 -4.40 -1.63
CA ALA A 62 11.54 -4.73 -1.12
C ALA A 62 11.83 -6.24 -1.18
N ARG A 63 10.83 -7.06 -0.85
CA ARG A 63 10.95 -8.53 -0.94
C ARG A 63 11.06 -9.03 -2.39
N LEU A 64 10.29 -8.44 -3.30
CA LEU A 64 10.30 -8.85 -4.71
C LEU A 64 11.62 -8.52 -5.40
N ILE A 65 12.18 -7.32 -5.15
CA ILE A 65 13.44 -6.90 -5.78
C ILE A 65 14.68 -7.30 -4.98
N ASN A 66 14.48 -7.87 -3.78
CA ASN A 66 15.56 -8.22 -2.83
C ASN A 66 16.53 -7.04 -2.56
N ASN A 67 15.97 -5.82 -2.44
CA ASN A 67 16.70 -4.58 -2.23
C ASN A 67 15.87 -3.63 -1.36
N PRO A 68 16.48 -2.77 -0.51
CA PRO A 68 15.76 -1.77 0.25
C PRO A 68 14.92 -0.85 -0.64
N VAL A 69 13.72 -0.53 -0.15
CA VAL A 69 12.80 0.44 -0.76
C VAL A 69 12.66 1.64 0.17
N ASP A 70 12.67 2.83 -0.38
CA ASP A 70 12.44 4.04 0.40
C ASP A 70 10.94 4.21 0.66
N LEU A 71 10.56 4.36 1.94
CA LEU A 71 9.20 4.67 2.35
C LEU A 71 9.11 6.11 2.84
N ILE A 72 8.40 6.93 2.09
CA ILE A 72 8.13 8.34 2.42
C ILE A 72 6.75 8.42 3.04
N THR A 73 6.68 8.78 4.33
CA THR A 73 5.43 8.70 5.10
C THR A 73 5.33 9.81 6.15
N SER A 74 4.21 9.83 6.86
CA SER A 74 4.02 10.63 8.07
C SER A 74 3.56 9.73 9.21
N LEU A 75 4.13 9.96 10.40
CA LEU A 75 3.80 9.27 11.65
C LEU A 75 3.56 10.28 12.76
N GLY A 76 2.76 9.92 13.74
CA GLY A 76 2.58 10.71 14.95
C GLY A 76 3.82 10.61 15.85
N LYS A 77 4.08 11.65 16.62
CA LYS A 77 5.08 11.65 17.71
C LYS A 77 4.49 10.92 18.93
N ASP A 78 4.19 9.64 18.76
CA ASP A 78 3.60 8.79 19.78
C ASP A 78 4.18 7.38 19.75
N ASN A 79 3.87 6.58 20.76
CA ASN A 79 4.36 5.19 20.86
C ASN A 79 4.03 4.33 19.63
N TYR A 80 2.90 4.57 18.95
CA TYR A 80 2.53 3.80 17.77
C TYR A 80 3.32 4.24 16.54
N GLY A 81 3.64 5.53 16.42
CA GLY A 81 4.54 6.04 15.38
C GLY A 81 5.95 5.48 15.52
N GLU A 82 6.47 5.45 16.76
CA GLU A 82 7.77 4.84 17.06
C GLU A 82 7.79 3.35 16.74
N LYS A 83 6.76 2.60 17.18
CA LYS A 83 6.61 1.17 16.84
C LYS A 83 6.57 0.93 15.32
N CYS A 84 5.82 1.76 14.57
CA CYS A 84 5.79 1.68 13.11
C CYS A 84 7.18 1.90 12.52
N TYR A 85 7.87 2.95 12.96
CA TYR A 85 9.21 3.28 12.49
C TYR A 85 10.20 2.12 12.71
N GLU A 86 10.28 1.63 13.95
CA GLU A 86 11.19 0.52 14.29
C GLU A 86 10.85 -0.74 13.50
N ARG A 87 9.58 -1.08 13.43
CA ARG A 87 9.13 -2.32 12.76
C ARG A 87 9.45 -2.31 11.28
N LEU A 88 9.13 -1.22 10.59
CA LEU A 88 9.36 -1.10 9.15
C LEU A 88 10.86 -1.01 8.82
N THR A 89 11.66 -0.39 9.68
CA THR A 89 13.12 -0.42 9.56
C THR A 89 13.66 -1.85 9.69
N LYS A 90 13.17 -2.63 10.68
CA LYS A 90 13.52 -4.06 10.84
C LYS A 90 13.09 -4.93 9.66
N LEU A 91 12.08 -4.50 8.91
CA LEU A 91 11.63 -5.17 7.67
C LEU A 91 12.46 -4.75 6.43
N GLY A 92 13.52 -3.97 6.62
CA GLY A 92 14.48 -3.60 5.56
C GLY A 92 14.09 -2.38 4.73
N LEU A 93 13.19 -1.52 5.23
CA LEU A 93 12.84 -0.28 4.54
C LEU A 93 13.71 0.89 4.99
N ASN A 94 13.96 1.82 4.08
CA ASN A 94 14.57 3.11 4.37
C ASN A 94 13.46 4.15 4.59
N LEU A 95 13.21 4.56 5.84
CA LEU A 95 12.11 5.46 6.16
C LEU A 95 12.52 6.93 6.06
N LYS A 96 11.67 7.73 5.40
CA LYS A 96 11.71 9.20 5.35
C LYS A 96 10.39 9.69 5.97
N VAL A 97 10.43 10.17 7.20
CA VAL A 97 9.24 10.43 8.01
C VAL A 97 9.04 11.90 8.29
N ALA A 98 7.86 12.41 7.96
CA ALA A 98 7.35 13.68 8.47
C ALA A 98 6.58 13.42 9.77
N TRP A 99 7.18 13.76 10.90
CA TRP A 99 6.57 13.58 12.21
C TRP A 99 5.49 14.62 12.47
N ARG A 100 4.36 14.18 13.05
CA ARG A 100 3.18 14.98 13.34
C ARG A 100 2.88 15.02 14.83
N GLU A 101 2.27 16.12 15.29
CA GLU A 101 1.71 16.21 16.65
C GLU A 101 0.39 15.41 16.79
N LYS A 102 -0.32 15.19 15.69
CA LYS A 102 -1.48 14.31 15.64
C LYS A 102 -1.08 12.86 15.86
N PRO A 103 -1.90 12.06 16.57
CA PRO A 103 -1.56 10.67 16.85
C PRO A 103 -1.54 9.80 15.58
N THR A 104 -0.69 8.78 15.60
CA THR A 104 -0.64 7.75 14.58
C THR A 104 -1.99 7.03 14.51
N ARG A 105 -2.51 6.90 13.29
CA ARG A 105 -3.76 6.17 13.02
C ARG A 105 -3.60 4.71 13.43
N LYS A 106 -4.66 4.16 14.03
CA LYS A 106 -4.76 2.75 14.40
C LYS A 106 -5.83 2.04 13.59
N GLY A 107 -5.68 0.74 13.44
CA GLY A 107 -6.68 -0.13 12.85
C GLY A 107 -6.95 -1.35 13.71
N ILE A 108 -8.16 -1.87 13.62
CA ILE A 108 -8.53 -3.19 14.12
C ILE A 108 -9.06 -3.97 12.94
N SER A 109 -8.46 -5.11 12.65
CA SER A 109 -8.83 -6.00 11.54
C SER A 109 -9.28 -7.33 12.09
N LEU A 110 -10.55 -7.66 11.93
CA LEU A 110 -11.11 -8.97 12.19
C LEU A 110 -10.93 -9.83 10.92
N ILE A 111 -10.36 -11.01 11.06
CA ILE A 111 -10.12 -11.94 9.96
C ILE A 111 -10.79 -13.25 10.28
N SER A 112 -11.77 -13.66 9.48
CA SER A 112 -12.48 -14.91 9.61
C SER A 112 -11.72 -16.11 8.99
N LYS A 113 -12.14 -17.33 9.29
CA LYS A 113 -11.51 -18.57 8.78
C LYS A 113 -11.48 -18.67 7.26
N ASP A 114 -12.50 -18.15 6.61
CA ASP A 114 -12.68 -18.14 5.14
C ASP A 114 -11.90 -17.02 4.47
N GLY A 115 -11.21 -16.17 5.27
CA GLY A 115 -10.36 -15.10 4.80
C GLY A 115 -11.09 -13.77 4.56
N GLU A 116 -12.39 -13.69 4.89
CA GLU A 116 -13.12 -12.43 4.90
C GLU A 116 -12.63 -11.53 6.04
N ARG A 117 -12.75 -10.22 5.85
CA ARG A 117 -12.27 -9.27 6.85
C ARG A 117 -13.19 -8.08 7.03
N ALA A 118 -13.26 -7.61 8.27
CA ALA A 118 -13.81 -6.31 8.62
C ALA A 118 -12.74 -5.45 9.27
N ILE A 119 -12.64 -4.18 8.87
CA ILE A 119 -11.64 -3.26 9.36
C ILE A 119 -12.30 -2.02 9.93
N THR A 120 -11.93 -1.66 11.15
CA THR A 120 -12.29 -0.39 11.77
C THR A 120 -11.03 0.43 12.00
N VAL A 121 -11.06 1.69 11.62
CA VAL A 121 -9.92 2.61 11.79
C VAL A 121 -10.22 3.65 12.87
N ILE A 122 -9.18 4.04 13.61
CA ILE A 122 -9.26 5.01 14.73
C ILE A 122 -8.25 6.12 14.43
N GLY A 123 -8.73 7.35 14.37
CA GLY A 123 -7.92 8.52 14.07
C GLY A 123 -7.86 8.90 12.59
N GLU A 124 -7.27 10.05 12.33
CA GLU A 124 -7.10 10.59 10.98
C GLU A 124 -5.95 9.87 10.23
N ARG A 125 -6.08 9.80 8.92
CA ARG A 125 -4.98 9.31 8.08
C ARG A 125 -3.88 10.36 7.99
N LEU A 126 -2.72 10.09 8.58
CA LEU A 126 -1.53 10.89 8.37
C LEU A 126 -0.91 10.55 7.02
N GLN A 127 -0.53 11.55 6.26
CA GLN A 127 0.13 11.36 4.98
C GLN A 127 1.20 12.43 4.77
N PRO A 128 2.27 12.13 4.03
CA PRO A 128 3.26 13.14 3.65
C PRO A 128 2.63 14.13 2.67
N ILE A 129 2.97 15.40 2.79
CA ILE A 129 2.52 16.48 1.91
C ILE A 129 3.71 17.22 1.32
N GLY A 130 3.52 17.86 0.17
CA GLY A 130 4.61 18.52 -0.55
C GLY A 130 5.36 19.60 0.22
N SER A 131 4.73 20.21 1.25
CA SER A 131 5.37 21.20 2.13
C SER A 131 6.22 20.59 3.25
N ASP A 132 6.20 19.27 3.43
CA ASP A 132 7.04 18.62 4.43
C ASP A 132 8.52 18.69 4.09
N ASN A 133 9.35 18.79 5.10
CA ASN A 133 10.80 18.68 4.95
C ASN A 133 11.22 17.23 4.70
N LEU A 134 10.92 16.74 3.50
CA LEU A 134 11.22 15.39 3.00
C LEU A 134 12.08 15.50 1.73
N PRO A 135 12.78 14.44 1.33
CA PRO A 135 13.73 14.51 0.19
C PRO A 135 13.02 14.50 -1.17
N TRP A 136 12.06 15.41 -1.37
CA TRP A 136 11.28 15.52 -2.59
C TRP A 136 12.11 15.76 -3.85
N SER A 137 13.23 16.48 -3.72
CA SER A 137 14.16 16.75 -4.83
C SER A 137 14.83 15.49 -5.36
N ASP A 138 15.00 14.49 -4.50
CA ASP A 138 15.75 13.27 -4.82
C ASP A 138 14.94 12.31 -5.67
N LEU A 139 13.62 12.48 -5.73
CA LEU A 139 12.71 11.61 -6.50
C LEU A 139 13.06 11.56 -8.00
N LYS A 140 13.75 12.56 -8.53
CA LYS A 140 14.28 12.53 -9.91
C LYS A 140 15.28 11.40 -10.16
N ASN A 141 15.88 10.85 -9.11
CA ASN A 141 16.87 9.77 -9.18
C ASN A 141 16.27 8.38 -8.99
N TYR A 142 14.92 8.27 -8.92
CA TYR A 142 14.23 7.01 -8.72
C TYR A 142 13.73 6.43 -10.03
N ASP A 143 13.93 5.12 -10.20
CA ASP A 143 13.41 4.37 -11.34
C ASP A 143 11.89 4.24 -11.26
N GLY A 144 11.35 4.08 -10.05
CA GLY A 144 9.91 3.99 -9.82
C GLY A 144 9.45 4.57 -8.50
N VAL A 145 8.29 5.24 -8.53
CA VAL A 145 7.58 5.73 -7.35
C VAL A 145 6.13 5.23 -7.39
N PHE A 146 5.67 4.68 -6.27
CA PHE A 146 4.29 4.26 -6.08
C PHE A 146 3.62 5.08 -4.99
N ILE A 147 2.48 5.70 -5.30
CA ILE A 147 1.74 6.57 -4.38
C ILE A 147 0.48 5.88 -3.89
N THR A 148 0.29 5.85 -2.57
CA THR A 148 -0.95 5.42 -1.93
C THR A 148 -1.68 6.55 -1.19
N ALA A 149 -0.97 7.60 -0.79
CA ALA A 149 -1.53 8.79 -0.17
C ALA A 149 -0.50 9.93 -0.12
N THR A 150 -0.89 11.09 -0.62
CA THR A 150 -0.17 12.37 -0.49
C THR A 150 -1.09 13.49 -0.99
N ASP A 151 -0.65 14.74 -0.93
CA ASP A 151 -1.35 15.87 -1.55
C ASP A 151 -0.93 16.07 -3.02
N LYS A 152 -1.56 17.03 -3.69
CA LYS A 152 -1.28 17.35 -5.10
C LYS A 152 0.18 17.76 -5.35
N GLU A 153 0.81 18.45 -4.40
CA GLU A 153 2.21 18.87 -4.53
C GLU A 153 3.16 17.67 -4.40
N GLY A 154 2.88 16.75 -3.47
CA GLY A 154 3.63 15.50 -3.35
C GLY A 154 3.57 14.67 -4.65
N ILE A 155 2.41 14.65 -5.34
CA ILE A 155 2.27 14.00 -6.65
C ILE A 155 3.14 14.70 -7.70
N ARG A 156 3.16 16.05 -7.71
CA ARG A 156 3.98 16.83 -8.64
C ARG A 156 5.47 16.59 -8.45
N PHE A 157 5.92 16.49 -7.19
CA PHE A 157 7.31 16.10 -6.90
C PHE A 157 7.62 14.68 -7.37
N ALA A 158 6.70 13.74 -7.12
CA ALA A 158 6.88 12.34 -7.48
C ALA A 158 6.94 12.13 -9.01
N ARG A 159 6.34 13.03 -9.82
CA ARG A 159 6.42 12.97 -11.29
C ARG A 159 7.85 13.06 -11.83
N LYS A 160 8.79 13.55 -11.04
CA LYS A 160 10.20 13.61 -11.46
C LYS A 160 10.85 12.25 -11.57
N ALA A 161 10.27 11.21 -10.96
CA ALA A 161 10.72 9.83 -11.12
C ALA A 161 10.53 9.33 -12.55
N ARG A 162 11.32 8.34 -12.95
CA ARG A 162 11.26 7.74 -14.27
C ARG A 162 9.90 7.08 -14.53
N PHE A 163 9.37 6.36 -13.55
CA PHE A 163 8.05 5.74 -13.59
C PHE A 163 7.25 6.15 -12.37
N LEU A 164 6.04 6.64 -12.58
CA LEU A 164 5.12 7.05 -11.51
C LEU A 164 3.83 6.26 -11.60
N SER A 165 3.50 5.58 -10.50
CA SER A 165 2.23 4.90 -10.34
C SER A 165 1.52 5.29 -9.05
N ALA A 166 0.19 5.11 -9.02
CA ALA A 166 -0.62 5.41 -7.85
C ALA A 166 -1.80 4.45 -7.71
N THR A 167 -2.46 4.50 -6.55
CA THR A 167 -3.78 3.89 -6.36
C THR A 167 -4.86 4.98 -6.31
N PRO A 168 -6.13 4.65 -6.63
CA PRO A 168 -7.27 5.54 -6.43
C PRO A 168 -7.46 5.99 -4.97
N ARG A 169 -6.93 5.23 -4.00
CA ARG A 169 -6.92 5.59 -2.57
C ARG A 169 -6.13 6.86 -2.25
N THR A 170 -5.29 7.31 -3.16
CA THR A 170 -4.65 8.64 -3.09
C THR A 170 -5.71 9.77 -3.08
N GLY A 171 -6.88 9.49 -3.65
CA GLY A 171 -8.00 10.41 -3.78
C GLY A 171 -8.15 10.91 -5.22
N GLN A 172 -9.29 10.64 -5.83
CA GLN A 172 -9.54 11.01 -7.23
C GLN A 172 -9.40 12.51 -7.45
N GLN A 173 -9.92 13.33 -6.52
CA GLN A 173 -9.81 14.78 -6.61
C GLN A 173 -8.35 15.24 -6.50
N THR A 174 -7.57 14.66 -5.60
CA THR A 174 -6.13 14.97 -5.46
C THR A 174 -5.34 14.63 -6.71
N LEU A 175 -5.65 13.48 -7.34
CA LEU A 175 -5.05 13.07 -8.61
C LEU A 175 -5.38 14.08 -9.72
N LYS A 176 -6.65 14.49 -9.88
CA LYS A 176 -7.10 15.51 -10.85
C LYS A 176 -6.42 16.86 -10.60
N ASP A 177 -6.43 17.34 -9.35
CA ASP A 177 -5.87 18.65 -8.98
C ASP A 177 -4.35 18.71 -9.15
N SER A 178 -3.67 17.59 -9.10
CA SER A 178 -2.23 17.53 -9.39
C SER A 178 -1.90 17.88 -10.83
N LYS A 179 -2.81 17.60 -11.77
CA LYS A 179 -2.63 17.70 -13.23
C LYS A 179 -1.44 16.88 -13.74
N VAL A 180 -1.05 15.83 -13.01
CA VAL A 180 0.08 14.98 -13.32
C VAL A 180 -0.40 13.74 -14.05
N LYS A 181 0.17 13.47 -15.22
CA LYS A 181 -0.05 12.20 -15.93
C LYS A 181 0.76 11.09 -15.26
N LEU A 182 0.07 10.04 -14.80
CA LEU A 182 0.68 8.83 -14.25
C LEU A 182 1.08 7.88 -15.38
N ASN A 183 2.13 7.08 -15.16
CA ASN A 183 2.41 5.94 -16.03
C ASN A 183 1.43 4.78 -15.75
N ALA A 184 1.09 4.55 -14.47
CA ALA A 184 0.07 3.55 -14.13
C ALA A 184 -0.82 4.01 -12.99
N LEU A 185 -2.11 3.68 -13.09
CA LEU A 185 -3.06 3.74 -11.98
C LEU A 185 -3.54 2.32 -11.73
N ILE A 186 -3.47 1.85 -10.47
CA ILE A 186 -3.81 0.48 -10.12
C ILE A 186 -4.82 0.50 -8.97
N GLY A 187 -6.00 -0.05 -9.21
CA GLY A 187 -7.07 -0.03 -8.21
C GLY A 187 -7.95 -1.27 -8.24
N SER A 188 -8.72 -1.45 -7.17
CA SER A 188 -9.71 -2.51 -7.08
C SER A 188 -11.01 -2.12 -7.78
N GLY A 189 -11.43 -2.93 -8.74
CA GLY A 189 -12.76 -2.79 -9.35
C GLY A 189 -13.89 -3.31 -8.46
N LEU A 190 -13.57 -3.96 -7.33
CA LEU A 190 -14.53 -4.48 -6.35
C LEU A 190 -14.73 -3.51 -5.17
N ASP A 191 -13.74 -2.70 -4.84
CA ASP A 191 -13.81 -1.74 -3.75
C ASP A 191 -14.50 -0.45 -4.22
N PRO A 192 -15.65 -0.07 -3.66
CA PRO A 192 -16.33 1.17 -4.04
C PRO A 192 -15.46 2.42 -3.91
N GLY A 193 -14.52 2.46 -2.94
CA GLY A 193 -13.61 3.57 -2.72
C GLY A 193 -12.45 3.66 -3.72
N GLU A 194 -12.27 2.64 -4.56
CA GLU A 194 -11.23 2.59 -5.60
C GLU A 194 -11.78 2.49 -7.01
N LYS A 195 -13.10 2.32 -7.13
CA LYS A 195 -13.76 2.17 -8.43
C LYS A 195 -13.69 3.49 -9.21
N ILE A 196 -13.06 3.44 -10.38
CA ILE A 196 -12.90 4.57 -11.29
C ILE A 196 -13.46 4.22 -12.65
N ASN A 197 -14.11 5.20 -13.29
CA ASN A 197 -14.39 5.15 -14.70
C ASN A 197 -13.16 5.68 -15.46
N TYR A 198 -12.52 4.84 -16.27
CA TYR A 198 -11.33 5.22 -17.03
C TYR A 198 -11.58 6.41 -17.97
N GLU A 199 -12.79 6.50 -18.55
CA GLU A 199 -13.13 7.56 -19.48
C GLU A 199 -13.22 8.96 -18.83
N GLU A 200 -13.45 9.00 -17.51
CA GLU A 200 -13.55 10.23 -16.72
C GLU A 200 -12.22 10.68 -16.09
N LEU A 201 -11.14 9.89 -16.31
CA LEU A 201 -9.83 10.25 -15.78
C LEU A 201 -9.17 11.36 -16.59
N GLU A 202 -8.74 12.42 -15.90
CA GLU A 202 -7.96 13.52 -16.46
C GLU A 202 -6.86 13.98 -15.49
N PRO A 203 -5.59 13.98 -15.96
CA PRO A 203 -5.10 13.36 -17.20
C PRO A 203 -5.19 11.83 -17.15
N LYS A 204 -5.53 11.21 -18.27
CA LYS A 204 -5.55 9.72 -18.36
C LYS A 204 -4.15 9.16 -18.12
N PRO A 205 -3.99 8.14 -17.26
CA PRO A 205 -2.74 7.43 -17.12
C PRO A 205 -2.40 6.66 -18.41
N ASP A 206 -1.12 6.30 -18.59
CA ASP A 206 -0.73 5.45 -19.72
C ASP A 206 -1.40 4.08 -19.61
N ILE A 207 -1.50 3.55 -18.37
CA ILE A 207 -2.14 2.27 -18.07
C ILE A 207 -3.05 2.44 -16.86
N TYR A 208 -4.28 1.89 -16.92
CA TYR A 208 -5.13 1.69 -15.74
C TYR A 208 -5.43 0.20 -15.56
N ILE A 209 -5.10 -0.33 -14.39
CA ILE A 209 -5.35 -1.73 -14.04
C ILE A 209 -6.46 -1.78 -12.98
N SER A 210 -7.61 -2.35 -13.38
CA SER A 210 -8.73 -2.62 -12.47
C SER A 210 -8.70 -4.09 -12.06
N THR A 211 -8.35 -4.37 -10.80
CA THR A 211 -8.26 -5.73 -10.27
C THR A 211 -9.62 -6.21 -9.77
N LYS A 212 -9.93 -7.51 -9.93
CA LYS A 212 -11.22 -8.12 -9.55
C LYS A 212 -11.02 -9.40 -8.73
N GLY A 213 -10.01 -9.44 -7.86
CA GLY A 213 -9.73 -10.59 -7.01
C GLY A 213 -9.58 -11.89 -7.83
N GLU A 214 -10.32 -12.93 -7.46
CA GLU A 214 -10.30 -14.24 -8.12
C GLU A 214 -10.73 -14.22 -9.60
N SER A 215 -11.39 -13.16 -10.04
CA SER A 215 -11.81 -12.98 -11.43
C SER A 215 -10.73 -12.31 -12.31
N GLY A 216 -9.55 -12.03 -11.76
CA GLY A 216 -8.44 -11.38 -12.49
C GLY A 216 -8.60 -9.87 -12.56
N GLY A 217 -8.71 -9.31 -13.75
CA GLY A 217 -8.87 -7.88 -13.92
C GLY A 217 -8.90 -7.44 -15.37
N THR A 218 -8.87 -6.12 -15.55
CA THR A 218 -8.89 -5.47 -16.86
C THR A 218 -7.80 -4.40 -16.92
N ILE A 219 -7.10 -4.33 -18.03
CA ILE A 219 -6.07 -3.33 -18.33
C ILE A 219 -6.60 -2.40 -19.42
N PHE A 220 -6.59 -1.10 -19.15
CA PHE A 220 -7.00 -0.04 -20.07
C PHE A 220 -5.77 0.73 -20.57
N PRO A 221 -5.83 1.32 -21.79
CA PRO A 221 -7.01 1.53 -22.63
C PRO A 221 -7.43 0.32 -23.48
N GLU A 222 -6.57 -0.68 -23.69
CA GLU A 222 -6.82 -1.77 -24.65
C GLU A 222 -7.92 -2.74 -24.22
N ASN A 223 -8.47 -2.58 -23.02
CA ASN A 223 -9.50 -3.44 -22.44
C ASN A 223 -9.11 -4.93 -22.35
N ILE A 224 -7.82 -5.18 -22.12
CA ILE A 224 -7.25 -6.52 -22.01
C ILE A 224 -7.70 -7.15 -20.70
N LYS A 225 -8.39 -8.28 -20.77
CA LYS A 225 -8.76 -9.09 -19.59
C LYS A 225 -7.64 -10.09 -19.28
N TYR A 226 -7.24 -10.17 -18.03
CA TYR A 226 -6.29 -11.17 -17.57
C TYR A 226 -6.89 -12.07 -16.50
N LYS A 227 -6.45 -13.32 -16.46
CA LYS A 227 -6.82 -14.27 -15.40
C LYS A 227 -5.85 -14.13 -14.23
N PRO A 228 -6.31 -14.32 -12.99
CA PRO A 228 -5.42 -14.27 -11.85
C PRO A 228 -4.55 -15.53 -11.81
N ILE A 229 -3.37 -15.40 -11.24
CA ILE A 229 -2.64 -16.57 -10.74
C ILE A 229 -3.21 -16.82 -9.34
N THR A 230 -4.01 -17.88 -9.19
CA THR A 230 -4.57 -18.25 -7.89
C THR A 230 -3.47 -18.83 -7.03
N PRO A 231 -3.11 -18.22 -5.89
CA PRO A 231 -2.14 -18.81 -4.99
C PRO A 231 -2.69 -20.11 -4.39
N SER A 232 -1.83 -21.07 -4.14
CA SER A 232 -2.19 -22.38 -3.55
C SER A 232 -2.68 -22.31 -2.10
N SER A 233 -2.62 -21.14 -1.48
CA SER A 233 -3.16 -20.85 -0.14
C SER A 233 -4.01 -19.59 -0.19
N LYS A 234 -5.07 -19.54 0.63
CA LYS A 234 -5.85 -18.32 0.87
C LYS A 234 -4.97 -17.29 1.60
N ALA A 235 -4.19 -16.53 0.83
CA ALA A 235 -3.33 -15.50 1.37
C ALA A 235 -4.11 -14.19 1.45
N VAL A 236 -4.24 -13.63 2.65
CA VAL A 236 -4.70 -12.24 2.85
C VAL A 236 -3.50 -11.31 2.68
N SER A 237 -3.70 -10.12 2.12
CA SER A 237 -2.60 -9.17 1.83
C SER A 237 -1.69 -8.85 3.03
N TYR A 238 -2.17 -8.99 4.24
CA TYR A 238 -1.41 -8.75 5.48
C TYR A 238 -0.60 -9.96 5.98
N THR A 239 -0.91 -11.20 5.56
CA THR A 239 -0.14 -12.38 5.96
C THR A 239 1.28 -12.35 5.41
N HIS A 240 1.52 -11.58 4.36
CA HIS A 240 2.86 -11.42 3.79
C HIS A 240 3.79 -10.50 4.60
N LEU A 241 3.24 -9.64 5.48
CA LEU A 241 4.03 -8.85 6.41
C LEU A 241 4.56 -9.70 7.58
N THR A 242 3.83 -10.75 7.94
CA THR A 242 4.02 -11.51 9.18
C THR A 242 4.47 -12.94 8.98
N LEU A 243 4.88 -13.37 7.78
CA LEU A 243 5.41 -14.72 7.63
C LEU A 243 6.62 -14.88 8.56
N PRO A 244 6.54 -15.76 9.59
CA PRO A 244 7.69 -16.04 10.42
C PRO A 244 8.78 -16.62 9.52
N THR A 245 9.95 -16.03 9.56
CA THR A 245 11.18 -16.71 9.20
C THR A 245 11.29 -17.90 10.13
N LYS A 246 10.86 -19.08 9.70
CA LYS A 246 11.32 -20.29 10.35
C LYS A 246 12.83 -20.34 10.16
N ALA A 247 13.53 -20.23 11.29
CA ALA A 247 14.94 -20.57 11.38
C ALA A 247 15.18 -22.00 10.87
#